data_1b34cf338df182906ecedcfa0b0c924d
#
_entry.id   1b34cf338df182906ecedcfa0b0c924d
#
_cell.length_a   1.000
_cell.length_b   1.000
_cell.length_c   1.000
_cell.angle_alpha   90.00
_cell.angle_beta   90.00
_cell.angle_gamma   90.00
#
_symmetry.space_group_name_H-M   'P 1'
#
loop_
_entity.id
_entity.type
_entity.pdbx_description
1 polymer ?
#
loop_
_entity_poly.entity_id
_entity_poly.type
_entity_poly.pdbx_seq_one_letter_code
_entity_poly.pdbx_strand_id
1 'polypeptide(L)'
;MIVMGRVSQIDPQHAPKEVQEAIRQHLAKGHQLTNEKKTLLHSVAAFRAVEEASYDLDDELQQLIGKLDGDLFEYAISVQNECMVCTTYFGKLLRNEHHIDPNAFHLTRREELLMQYARSLARDPKGITDKVFQELKEEFLQNGDGDGNPVDEEKAERIMVVLTAMGAMMIANNTVNDALQVDV
;
A
#
# COMPACT_ATOMS: atom_id res chain seq x y z
N MET A 1 -23.21 18.40 -3.73
CA MET A 1 -23.30 17.53 -4.94
C MET A 1 -22.50 16.30 -4.59
N ILE A 2 -23.13 15.16 -4.39
CA ILE A 2 -22.43 13.89 -4.13
C ILE A 2 -21.76 13.54 -5.46
N VAL A 3 -20.42 13.57 -5.49
CA VAL A 3 -19.66 13.08 -6.64
C VAL A 3 -19.77 11.56 -6.56
N MET A 4 -20.62 10.97 -7.38
CA MET A 4 -20.68 9.52 -7.53
C MET A 4 -19.47 9.10 -8.39
N GLY A 5 -18.81 8.00 -8.03
CA GLY A 5 -17.74 7.42 -8.82
C GLY A 5 -18.16 7.20 -10.28
N ARG A 6 -17.19 7.10 -11.19
CA ARG A 6 -17.44 6.81 -12.61
C ARG A 6 -18.08 5.44 -12.84
N VAL A 7 -17.85 4.52 -11.92
CA VAL A 7 -18.40 3.16 -11.91
C VAL A 7 -19.16 2.96 -10.61
N SER A 8 -20.37 2.39 -10.71
CA SER A 8 -21.19 2.08 -9.53
C SER A 8 -20.52 0.99 -8.68
N GLN A 9 -20.83 0.98 -7.40
CA GLN A 9 -20.44 -0.11 -6.52
C GLN A 9 -21.40 -1.31 -6.71
N ILE A 10 -20.83 -2.53 -6.70
CA ILE A 10 -21.62 -3.76 -6.67
C ILE A 10 -22.40 -3.82 -5.35
N ASP A 11 -23.70 -4.15 -5.45
CA ASP A 11 -24.49 -4.55 -4.29
C ASP A 11 -24.21 -6.04 -3.98
N PRO A 12 -23.59 -6.36 -2.82
CA PRO A 12 -23.25 -7.73 -2.47
C PRO A 12 -24.43 -8.68 -2.42
N GLN A 13 -25.63 -8.18 -2.09
CA GLN A 13 -26.83 -9.01 -1.94
C GLN A 13 -27.42 -9.45 -3.28
N HIS A 14 -27.23 -8.65 -4.32
CA HIS A 14 -27.80 -8.87 -5.64
C HIS A 14 -26.72 -9.23 -6.70
N ALA A 15 -25.48 -9.40 -6.27
CA ALA A 15 -24.36 -9.72 -7.16
C ALA A 15 -24.48 -11.13 -7.77
N PRO A 16 -23.87 -11.38 -8.94
CA PRO A 16 -23.74 -12.74 -9.49
C PRO A 16 -23.07 -13.71 -8.50
N LYS A 17 -23.37 -15.01 -8.62
CA LYS A 17 -22.85 -16.04 -7.70
C LYS A 17 -21.33 -16.03 -7.59
N GLU A 18 -20.62 -15.82 -8.70
CA GLU A 18 -19.16 -15.76 -8.72
C GLU A 18 -18.63 -14.58 -7.88
N VAL A 19 -19.29 -13.44 -7.98
CA VAL A 19 -18.93 -12.23 -7.19
C VAL A 19 -19.23 -12.45 -5.72
N GLN A 20 -20.42 -13.02 -5.39
CA GLN A 20 -20.76 -13.36 -4.01
C GLN A 20 -19.75 -14.32 -3.38
N GLU A 21 -19.28 -15.31 -4.15
CA GLU A 21 -18.25 -16.24 -3.70
C GLU A 21 -16.90 -15.53 -3.45
N ALA A 22 -16.47 -14.65 -4.35
CA ALA A 22 -15.26 -13.84 -4.14
C ALA A 22 -15.37 -12.95 -2.89
N ILE A 23 -16.51 -12.30 -2.68
CA ILE A 23 -16.79 -11.52 -1.48
C ILE A 23 -16.70 -12.40 -0.22
N ARG A 24 -17.33 -13.57 -0.23
CA ARG A 24 -17.32 -14.48 0.90
C ARG A 24 -15.90 -14.95 1.26
N GLN A 25 -15.09 -15.28 0.27
CA GLN A 25 -13.67 -15.67 0.45
C GLN A 25 -12.86 -14.51 1.03
N HIS A 26 -13.06 -13.29 0.53
CA HIS A 26 -12.40 -12.09 1.00
C HIS A 26 -12.72 -11.78 2.48
N LEU A 27 -14.00 -11.78 2.83
CA LEU A 27 -14.43 -11.53 4.21
C LEU A 27 -13.99 -12.64 5.18
N ALA A 28 -13.90 -13.90 4.71
CA ALA A 28 -13.44 -15.01 5.53
C ALA A 28 -11.95 -14.90 5.94
N LYS A 29 -11.16 -14.14 5.19
CA LYS A 29 -9.77 -13.77 5.53
C LYS A 29 -9.66 -12.61 6.52
N GLY A 30 -10.77 -12.02 6.96
CA GLY A 30 -10.81 -10.88 7.88
C GLY A 30 -10.72 -9.51 7.19
N HIS A 31 -10.68 -9.46 5.86
CA HIS A 31 -10.59 -8.21 5.13
C HIS A 31 -11.94 -7.47 5.04
N GLN A 32 -11.92 -6.16 4.94
CA GLN A 32 -13.10 -5.32 4.80
C GLN A 32 -13.50 -5.11 3.34
N LEU A 33 -14.80 -5.01 3.07
CA LEU A 33 -15.33 -4.70 1.74
C LEU A 33 -15.49 -3.18 1.57
N THR A 34 -14.43 -2.51 1.15
CA THR A 34 -14.39 -1.06 0.90
C THR A 34 -15.14 -0.67 -0.37
N ASN A 35 -15.30 0.64 -0.61
CA ASN A 35 -15.91 1.16 -1.84
C ASN A 35 -15.11 0.76 -3.09
N GLU A 36 -13.78 0.83 -3.00
CA GLU A 36 -12.88 0.37 -4.04
C GLU A 36 -13.13 -1.09 -4.41
N LYS A 37 -13.19 -1.98 -3.42
CA LYS A 37 -13.41 -3.42 -3.62
C LYS A 37 -14.76 -3.70 -4.26
N LYS A 38 -15.81 -2.98 -3.85
CA LYS A 38 -17.13 -3.07 -4.49
C LYS A 38 -17.11 -2.57 -5.94
N THR A 39 -16.26 -1.60 -6.25
CA THR A 39 -16.07 -1.11 -7.62
C THR A 39 -15.29 -2.13 -8.46
N LEU A 40 -14.18 -2.66 -7.95
CA LEU A 40 -13.37 -3.68 -8.63
C LEU A 40 -14.14 -4.99 -8.90
N LEU A 41 -15.09 -5.34 -8.02
CA LEU A 41 -15.89 -6.56 -8.14
C LEU A 41 -16.86 -6.61 -9.34
N HIS A 42 -16.94 -5.55 -10.16
CA HIS A 42 -17.49 -5.67 -11.50
C HIS A 42 -16.71 -6.68 -12.37
N SER A 43 -15.46 -6.97 -12.00
CA SER A 43 -14.64 -8.05 -12.55
C SER A 43 -13.91 -8.77 -11.42
N VAL A 44 -14.26 -10.02 -11.16
CA VAL A 44 -13.55 -10.85 -10.16
C VAL A 44 -12.07 -10.98 -10.50
N ALA A 45 -11.72 -11.01 -11.79
CA ALA A 45 -10.32 -11.05 -12.23
C ALA A 45 -9.58 -9.75 -11.88
N ALA A 46 -10.20 -8.58 -12.11
CA ALA A 46 -9.62 -7.29 -11.72
C ALA A 46 -9.45 -7.18 -10.20
N PHE A 47 -10.48 -7.56 -9.45
CA PHE A 47 -10.43 -7.60 -7.98
C PHE A 47 -9.27 -8.47 -7.47
N ARG A 48 -9.11 -9.68 -7.99
CA ARG A 48 -8.02 -10.57 -7.59
C ARG A 48 -6.64 -10.02 -7.96
N ALA A 49 -6.52 -9.45 -9.15
CA ALA A 49 -5.23 -8.93 -9.61
C ALA A 49 -4.75 -7.71 -8.82
N VAL A 50 -5.66 -6.83 -8.41
CA VAL A 50 -5.33 -5.57 -7.73
C VAL A 50 -5.30 -5.75 -6.21
N GLU A 51 -6.28 -6.44 -5.64
CA GLU A 51 -6.43 -6.55 -4.20
C GLU A 51 -5.77 -7.82 -3.62
N GLU A 52 -6.08 -8.99 -4.16
CA GLU A 52 -5.60 -10.23 -3.51
C GLU A 52 -4.09 -10.41 -3.63
N ALA A 53 -3.48 -9.95 -4.74
CA ALA A 53 -2.04 -10.05 -4.91
C ALA A 53 -1.25 -9.09 -3.99
N SER A 54 -1.86 -8.00 -3.53
CA SER A 54 -1.19 -7.05 -2.64
C SER A 54 -1.11 -7.54 -1.19
N TYR A 55 -2.03 -8.38 -0.74
CA TYR A 55 -2.04 -8.84 0.66
C TYR A 55 -0.84 -9.67 1.05
N ASP A 56 -0.43 -10.62 0.19
CA ASP A 56 0.75 -11.45 0.48
C ASP A 56 2.03 -10.59 0.53
N LEU A 57 2.09 -9.54 -0.30
CA LEU A 57 3.21 -8.59 -0.29
C LEU A 57 3.17 -7.67 0.92
N ASP A 58 2.01 -7.19 1.33
CA ASP A 58 1.84 -6.35 2.52
C ASP A 58 2.19 -7.12 3.79
N ASP A 59 1.69 -8.34 3.93
CA ASP A 59 2.04 -9.23 5.05
C ASP A 59 3.55 -9.47 5.13
N GLU A 60 4.21 -9.73 3.99
CA GLU A 60 5.66 -9.91 3.93
C GLU A 60 6.40 -8.61 4.25
N LEU A 61 5.95 -7.48 3.72
CA LEU A 61 6.53 -6.17 3.99
C LEU A 61 6.49 -5.86 5.50
N GLN A 62 5.33 -6.01 6.13
CA GLN A 62 5.16 -5.75 7.55
C GLN A 62 6.01 -6.68 8.43
N GLN A 63 6.21 -7.95 8.01
CA GLN A 63 7.12 -8.88 8.70
C GLN A 63 8.59 -8.47 8.56
N LEU A 64 8.97 -7.87 7.44
CA LEU A 64 10.35 -7.49 7.16
C LEU A 64 10.75 -6.15 7.78
N ILE A 65 9.88 -5.15 7.74
CA ILE A 65 10.23 -3.78 8.16
C ILE A 65 9.40 -3.24 9.33
N GLY A 66 8.38 -4.00 9.76
CA GLY A 66 7.42 -3.56 10.78
C GLY A 66 6.22 -2.82 10.19
N LYS A 67 5.10 -2.87 10.91
CA LYS A 67 3.82 -2.34 10.43
C LYS A 67 3.85 -0.83 10.22
N LEU A 68 4.46 -0.08 11.14
CA LEU A 68 4.54 1.38 11.02
C LEU A 68 5.29 1.82 9.76
N ASP A 69 6.47 1.22 9.53
CA ASP A 69 7.31 1.54 8.37
C ASP A 69 6.60 1.16 7.05
N GLY A 70 5.87 0.04 7.03
CA GLY A 70 5.04 -0.37 5.90
C GLY A 70 3.93 0.65 5.61
N ASP A 71 3.12 0.98 6.61
CA ASP A 71 2.01 1.94 6.47
C ASP A 71 2.50 3.34 6.05
N LEU A 72 3.67 3.78 6.55
CA LEU A 72 4.30 5.04 6.14
C LEU A 72 4.78 5.02 4.69
N PHE A 73 5.35 3.89 4.26
CA PHE A 73 5.80 3.71 2.88
C PHE A 73 4.62 3.80 1.91
N GLU A 74 3.54 3.09 2.17
CA GLU A 74 2.33 3.09 1.34
C GLU A 74 1.60 4.45 1.38
N TYR A 75 1.55 5.10 2.55
CA TYR A 75 1.05 6.46 2.69
C TYR A 75 1.83 7.45 1.82
N ALA A 76 3.16 7.37 1.83
CA ALA A 76 4.00 8.27 1.04
C ALA A 76 3.78 8.12 -0.48
N ILE A 77 3.57 6.89 -0.97
CA ILE A 77 3.19 6.63 -2.37
C ILE A 77 1.83 7.24 -2.68
N SER A 78 0.84 7.04 -1.81
CA SER A 78 -0.53 7.51 -1.99
C SER A 78 -0.60 9.04 -2.03
N VAL A 79 0.16 9.72 -1.17
CA VAL A 79 0.30 11.19 -1.18
C VAL A 79 0.98 11.67 -2.47
N GLN A 80 2.06 11.00 -2.90
CA GLN A 80 2.78 11.38 -4.12
C GLN A 80 1.92 11.23 -5.37
N ASN A 81 1.05 10.22 -5.41
CA ASN A 81 0.10 9.99 -6.51
C ASN A 81 -1.18 10.82 -6.38
N GLU A 82 -1.34 11.59 -5.28
CA GLU A 82 -2.54 12.39 -5.01
C GLU A 82 -3.84 11.55 -4.92
N CYS A 83 -3.74 10.23 -4.64
CA CYS A 83 -4.90 9.35 -4.48
C CYS A 83 -5.64 9.66 -3.18
N MET A 84 -6.81 10.30 -3.27
CA MET A 84 -7.57 10.72 -2.09
C MET A 84 -8.10 9.55 -1.28
N VAL A 85 -8.55 8.48 -1.93
CA VAL A 85 -9.04 7.24 -1.28
C VAL A 85 -7.93 6.64 -0.43
N CYS A 86 -6.77 6.39 -1.05
CA CYS A 86 -5.65 5.72 -0.40
C CYS A 86 -5.00 6.60 0.68
N THR A 87 -4.80 7.90 0.41
CA THR A 87 -4.27 8.85 1.41
C THR A 87 -5.19 8.95 2.63
N THR A 88 -6.50 8.93 2.43
CA THR A 88 -7.47 8.93 3.53
C THR A 88 -7.40 7.64 4.34
N TYR A 89 -7.29 6.49 3.68
CA TYR A 89 -7.19 5.18 4.33
C TYR A 89 -5.93 5.08 5.20
N PHE A 90 -4.74 5.26 4.62
CA PHE A 90 -3.47 5.17 5.36
C PHE A 90 -3.33 6.28 6.40
N GLY A 91 -3.84 7.48 6.13
CA GLY A 91 -3.87 8.55 7.13
C GLY A 91 -4.75 8.22 8.34
N LYS A 92 -5.82 7.43 8.18
CA LYS A 92 -6.61 6.89 9.29
C LYS A 92 -5.85 5.81 10.05
N LEU A 93 -5.16 4.88 9.34
CA LEU A 93 -4.32 3.86 9.97
C LEU A 93 -3.23 4.49 10.84
N LEU A 94 -2.48 5.44 10.30
CA LEU A 94 -1.42 6.13 11.04
C LEU A 94 -1.94 6.80 12.31
N ARG A 95 -3.10 7.47 12.26
CA ARG A 95 -3.69 8.11 13.44
C ARG A 95 -4.27 7.11 14.44
N ASN A 96 -5.00 6.10 13.98
CA ASN A 96 -5.78 5.25 14.86
C ASN A 96 -4.96 4.10 15.45
N GLU A 97 -4.06 3.51 14.68
CA GLU A 97 -3.27 2.35 15.10
C GLU A 97 -1.89 2.73 15.62
N HIS A 98 -1.24 3.72 14.97
CA HIS A 98 0.11 4.14 15.36
C HIS A 98 0.13 5.42 16.23
N HIS A 99 -1.03 6.08 16.40
CA HIS A 99 -1.16 7.34 17.14
C HIS A 99 -0.27 8.47 16.60
N ILE A 100 -0.07 8.48 15.30
CA ILE A 100 0.77 9.44 14.58
C ILE A 100 -0.12 10.37 13.75
N ASP A 101 0.09 11.68 13.88
CA ASP A 101 -0.45 12.63 12.91
C ASP A 101 0.51 12.72 11.72
N PRO A 102 0.12 12.23 10.53
CA PRO A 102 1.01 12.21 9.38
C PRO A 102 1.45 13.60 8.89
N ASN A 103 0.85 14.68 9.43
CA ASN A 103 1.23 16.07 9.11
C ASN A 103 2.13 16.72 10.15
N ALA A 104 2.36 16.09 11.31
CA ALA A 104 3.00 16.72 12.45
C ALA A 104 3.89 15.79 13.28
N PHE A 105 4.53 14.79 12.69
CA PHE A 105 5.45 13.92 13.41
C PHE A 105 6.90 14.06 12.94
N HIS A 106 7.84 13.69 13.82
CA HIS A 106 9.26 13.68 13.52
C HIS A 106 9.64 12.29 12.99
N LEU A 107 10.15 12.25 11.78
CA LEU A 107 10.65 11.03 11.14
C LEU A 107 12.01 10.64 11.72
N THR A 108 12.21 9.36 11.95
CA THR A 108 13.52 8.76 12.10
C THR A 108 14.27 8.76 10.75
N ARG A 109 15.57 8.51 10.77
CA ARG A 109 16.37 8.42 9.53
C ARG A 109 15.83 7.33 8.60
N ARG A 110 15.42 6.19 9.13
CA ARG A 110 14.82 5.08 8.36
C ARG A 110 13.54 5.53 7.69
N GLU A 111 12.61 6.12 8.44
CA GLU A 111 11.33 6.59 7.90
C GLU A 111 11.52 7.67 6.83
N GLU A 112 12.49 8.57 7.00
CA GLU A 112 12.84 9.55 5.96
C GLU A 112 13.29 8.88 4.65
N LEU A 113 14.19 7.88 4.75
CA LEU A 113 14.70 7.14 3.58
C LEU A 113 13.60 6.31 2.92
N LEU A 114 12.75 5.63 3.71
CA LEU A 114 11.59 4.89 3.20
C LEU A 114 10.64 5.80 2.43
N MET A 115 10.25 6.93 3.03
CA MET A 115 9.35 7.86 2.37
C MET A 115 9.99 8.54 1.15
N GLN A 116 11.30 8.77 1.15
CA GLN A 116 12.02 9.27 -0.01
C GLN A 116 12.02 8.25 -1.14
N TYR A 117 12.29 6.98 -0.84
CA TYR A 117 12.25 5.90 -1.82
C TYR A 117 10.84 5.72 -2.39
N ALA A 118 9.82 5.70 -1.53
CA ALA A 118 8.41 5.62 -1.90
C ALA A 118 8.00 6.73 -2.89
N ARG A 119 8.31 7.98 -2.57
CA ARG A 119 8.01 9.13 -3.44
C ARG A 119 8.76 9.07 -4.77
N SER A 120 10.02 8.63 -4.75
CA SER A 120 10.81 8.47 -5.96
C SER A 120 10.23 7.39 -6.87
N LEU A 121 9.83 6.25 -6.29
CA LEU A 121 9.20 5.15 -6.99
C LEU A 121 7.87 5.57 -7.63
N ALA A 122 7.04 6.30 -6.91
CA ALA A 122 5.75 6.78 -7.39
C ALA A 122 5.86 7.87 -8.47
N ARG A 123 6.90 8.71 -8.40
CA ARG A 123 7.08 9.83 -9.32
C ARG A 123 7.80 9.45 -10.60
N ASP A 124 8.94 8.79 -10.47
CA ASP A 124 9.80 8.41 -11.60
C ASP A 124 10.71 7.23 -11.19
N PRO A 125 10.27 5.99 -11.35
CA PRO A 125 11.07 4.82 -10.97
C PRO A 125 12.39 4.71 -11.72
N LYS A 126 12.50 5.29 -12.91
CA LYS A 126 13.76 5.33 -13.69
C LYS A 126 14.74 6.38 -13.16
N GLY A 127 14.24 7.36 -12.43
CA GLY A 127 15.04 8.42 -11.80
C GLY A 127 15.57 8.04 -10.42
N ILE A 128 15.26 6.84 -9.90
CA ILE A 128 15.86 6.34 -8.67
C ILE A 128 17.36 6.15 -8.89
N THR A 129 18.17 6.95 -8.18
CA THR A 129 19.63 6.85 -8.27
C THR A 129 20.15 5.72 -7.40
N ASP A 130 21.33 5.17 -7.76
CA ASP A 130 22.04 4.19 -6.93
C ASP A 130 22.22 4.71 -5.49
N LYS A 131 22.45 6.01 -5.33
CA LYS A 131 22.58 6.63 -4.01
C LYS A 131 21.33 6.44 -3.16
N VAL A 132 20.15 6.78 -3.67
CA VAL A 132 18.88 6.64 -2.93
C VAL A 132 18.62 5.18 -2.59
N PHE A 133 18.87 4.27 -3.53
CA PHE A 133 18.70 2.83 -3.32
C PHE A 133 19.66 2.29 -2.26
N GLN A 134 20.97 2.62 -2.37
CA GLN A 134 21.98 2.12 -1.45
C GLN A 134 21.85 2.70 -0.05
N GLU A 135 21.53 3.99 0.11
CA GLU A 135 21.33 4.59 1.43
C GLU A 135 20.22 3.89 2.22
N LEU A 136 19.10 3.51 1.58
CA LEU A 136 18.03 2.77 2.24
C LEU A 136 18.47 1.33 2.55
N LYS A 137 19.12 0.63 1.61
CA LYS A 137 19.63 -0.72 1.84
C LYS A 137 20.64 -0.76 3.00
N GLU A 138 21.57 0.20 3.03
CA GLU A 138 22.56 0.33 4.10
C GLU A 138 21.92 0.63 5.46
N GLU A 139 20.85 1.40 5.50
CA GLU A 139 20.10 1.66 6.74
C GLU A 139 19.61 0.35 7.38
N PHE A 140 19.06 -0.58 6.59
CA PHE A 140 18.66 -1.89 7.09
C PHE A 140 19.85 -2.76 7.51
N LEU A 141 20.95 -2.76 6.76
CA LEU A 141 22.14 -3.52 7.12
C LEU A 141 22.77 -3.06 8.45
N GLN A 142 22.72 -1.76 8.73
CA GLN A 142 23.34 -1.18 9.92
C GLN A 142 22.45 -1.21 11.16
N ASN A 143 21.15 -1.00 10.98
CA ASN A 143 20.20 -0.77 12.07
C ASN A 143 19.15 -1.88 12.24
N GLY A 144 19.22 -2.93 11.41
CA GLY A 144 18.34 -4.09 11.50
C GLY A 144 16.99 -3.89 10.81
N ASP A 145 16.11 -4.86 10.98
CA ASP A 145 14.72 -4.84 10.49
C ASP A 145 13.78 -4.01 11.40
N GLY A 146 12.45 -4.09 11.15
CA GLY A 146 11.44 -3.37 11.93
C GLY A 146 11.42 -3.76 13.42
N ASP A 147 11.84 -4.96 13.75
CA ASP A 147 11.94 -5.49 15.12
C ASP A 147 13.34 -5.34 15.73
N GLY A 148 14.28 -4.73 15.01
CA GLY A 148 15.67 -4.57 15.42
C GLY A 148 16.52 -5.84 15.29
N ASN A 149 16.05 -6.85 14.57
CA ASN A 149 16.85 -8.05 14.30
C ASN A 149 17.93 -7.74 13.25
N PRO A 150 19.10 -8.38 13.34
CA PRO A 150 20.14 -8.22 12.35
C PRO A 150 19.67 -8.52 10.92
N VAL A 151 20.10 -7.69 9.99
CA VAL A 151 19.83 -7.84 8.56
C VAL A 151 21.15 -8.10 7.85
N ASP A 152 21.26 -9.24 7.17
CA ASP A 152 22.36 -9.55 6.27
C ASP A 152 22.07 -9.06 4.84
N GLU A 153 23.02 -9.26 3.95
CA GLU A 153 22.94 -8.79 2.56
C GLU A 153 21.75 -9.42 1.83
N GLU A 154 21.49 -10.71 1.99
CA GLU A 154 20.39 -11.42 1.35
C GLU A 154 19.03 -10.88 1.83
N LYS A 155 18.87 -10.68 3.14
CA LYS A 155 17.65 -10.10 3.72
C LYS A 155 17.46 -8.65 3.29
N ALA A 156 18.54 -7.85 3.21
CA ALA A 156 18.45 -6.48 2.73
C ALA A 156 17.99 -6.42 1.27
N GLU A 157 18.51 -7.28 0.40
CA GLU A 157 18.03 -7.39 -0.98
C GLU A 157 16.57 -7.80 -1.06
N ARG A 158 16.15 -8.75 -0.24
CA ARG A 158 14.74 -9.16 -0.14
C ARG A 158 13.85 -7.99 0.28
N ILE A 159 14.24 -7.22 1.29
CA ILE A 159 13.52 -6.00 1.71
C ILE A 159 13.35 -5.04 0.53
N MET A 160 14.42 -4.75 -0.21
CA MET A 160 14.36 -3.83 -1.35
C MET A 160 13.47 -4.35 -2.48
N VAL A 161 13.46 -5.66 -2.73
CA VAL A 161 12.56 -6.29 -3.73
C VAL A 161 11.10 -6.17 -3.29
N VAL A 162 10.79 -6.49 -2.03
CA VAL A 162 9.41 -6.43 -1.49
C VAL A 162 8.91 -4.99 -1.46
N LEU A 163 9.72 -4.02 -1.01
CA LEU A 163 9.39 -2.59 -1.07
C LEU A 163 9.07 -2.15 -2.49
N THR A 164 9.89 -2.54 -3.46
CA THR A 164 9.68 -2.16 -4.86
C THR A 164 8.41 -2.77 -5.43
N ALA A 165 8.17 -4.06 -5.16
CA ALA A 165 6.99 -4.78 -5.63
C ALA A 165 5.71 -4.21 -4.98
N MET A 166 5.71 -3.99 -3.66
CA MET A 166 4.57 -3.40 -2.96
C MET A 166 4.29 -1.98 -3.44
N GLY A 167 5.35 -1.18 -3.64
CA GLY A 167 5.20 0.16 -4.20
C GLY A 167 4.58 0.18 -5.59
N ALA A 168 4.95 -0.77 -6.46
CA ALA A 168 4.34 -0.92 -7.77
C ALA A 168 2.85 -1.30 -7.69
N MET A 169 2.47 -2.20 -6.76
CA MET A 169 1.07 -2.55 -6.49
C MET A 169 0.28 -1.35 -5.98
N MET A 170 0.84 -0.55 -5.06
CA MET A 170 0.22 0.68 -4.58
C MET A 170 0.00 1.71 -5.69
N ILE A 171 0.95 1.89 -6.60
CA ILE A 171 0.81 2.78 -7.76
C ILE A 171 -0.32 2.29 -8.67
N ALA A 172 -0.40 0.97 -8.93
CA ALA A 172 -1.47 0.38 -9.72
C ALA A 172 -2.84 0.60 -9.05
N ASN A 173 -2.92 0.39 -7.75
CA ASN A 173 -4.13 0.59 -6.95
C ASN A 173 -4.59 2.07 -6.96
N ASN A 174 -3.68 3.00 -6.71
CA ASN A 174 -3.95 4.44 -6.79
C ASN A 174 -4.46 4.83 -8.18
N THR A 175 -3.85 4.30 -9.24
CA THR A 175 -4.26 4.55 -10.63
C THR A 175 -5.70 4.10 -10.89
N VAL A 176 -6.09 2.93 -10.38
CA VAL A 176 -7.45 2.40 -10.51
C VAL A 176 -8.45 3.29 -9.78
N ASN A 177 -8.15 3.66 -8.52
CA ASN A 177 -9.00 4.53 -7.71
C ASN A 177 -9.24 5.88 -8.38
N ASP A 178 -8.19 6.51 -8.88
CA ASP A 178 -8.26 7.82 -9.52
C ASP A 178 -8.96 7.75 -10.88
N ALA A 179 -8.62 6.75 -11.70
CA ALA A 179 -9.22 6.60 -13.03
C ALA A 179 -10.72 6.29 -12.95
N LEU A 180 -11.17 5.51 -11.98
CA LEU A 180 -12.56 5.17 -11.74
C LEU A 180 -13.28 6.17 -10.83
N GLN A 181 -12.56 7.14 -10.24
CA GLN A 181 -13.08 8.10 -9.26
C GLN A 181 -13.86 7.42 -8.15
N VAL A 182 -13.23 6.42 -7.53
CA VAL A 182 -13.83 5.68 -6.42
C VAL A 182 -14.18 6.62 -5.27
N ASP A 183 -15.36 6.45 -4.70
CA ASP A 183 -15.83 7.26 -3.56
C ASP A 183 -14.97 7.00 -2.30
N VAL A 184 -14.63 8.07 -1.57
CA VAL A 184 -13.85 8.03 -0.31
C VAL A 184 -14.69 7.53 0.86
#